data_b89e20074dfc1f9e37b3bc65c05dd0a4
#
_entry.id   b89e20074dfc1f9e37b3bc65c05dd0a4
#
_cell.length_a   1.000
_cell.length_b   1.000
_cell.length_c   1.000
_cell.angle_alpha   90.00
_cell.angle_beta   90.00
_cell.angle_gamma   90.00
#
_symmetry.space_group_name_H-M   'P 1'
#
loop_
_entity.id
_entity.type
_entity.pdbx_description
1 polymer ?
#
loop_
_entity_poly.entity_id
_entity_poly.type
_entity_poly.pdbx_seq_one_letter_code
_entity_poly.pdbx_strand_id
1 'polypeptide(L)'
;MKKNYLLIGVAALLLGSCCATKNITTTQTTTQESALIANGKLWSSYFQQNAAEYEALCLQAFNMAQLRLDEALAKKGDKPLAIVTDIDETFLDNSPFEAYCAKHGISYSQKAWEEWTVLGDAKPLIGALEFFKYADSKGVAIFYVTNRRDNEREGTTKNLRKYNFPLPSDNRLILRSAEKSKENRRLQIAKDYDIVLLMGDNLSDFSKDFDGGTPKERSEAVHKNKTEFGKRFIVLPNYSYGDWEGAAYGHKYSIPEAEKEAIIKNNTKAFK
;
A
#
# COMPACT_ATOMS: atom_id res chain seq x y z
N MET A 1 -8.80 92.98 40.50
CA MET A 1 -7.49 92.53 40.88
C MET A 1 -6.93 91.63 39.73
N LYS A 2 -6.00 92.19 38.99
CA LYS A 2 -5.38 91.52 37.81
C LYS A 2 -4.13 90.84 38.24
N LYS A 3 -3.93 89.57 37.89
CA LYS A 3 -2.65 88.92 38.00
C LYS A 3 -2.18 88.48 36.61
N ASN A 4 -1.07 89.03 36.20
CA ASN A 4 -0.33 88.77 35.01
C ASN A 4 0.51 87.48 35.28
N TYR A 5 0.51 86.51 34.32
CA TYR A 5 1.51 85.46 34.30
C TYR A 5 2.33 85.59 33.02
N LEU A 6 3.62 85.63 33.25
CA LEU A 6 4.74 85.74 32.33
C LEU A 6 4.94 84.43 31.63
N LEU A 7 4.96 84.38 30.28
CA LEU A 7 5.32 83.28 29.48
C LEU A 7 6.86 83.20 29.29
N ILE A 8 7.48 82.21 29.81
CA ILE A 8 8.88 81.93 29.51
C ILE A 8 8.89 80.82 28.42
N GLY A 9 9.40 81.22 27.24
CA GLY A 9 9.58 80.27 26.13
C GLY A 9 10.87 79.47 26.32
N VAL A 10 10.75 78.17 26.32
CA VAL A 10 11.89 77.27 26.25
C VAL A 10 11.99 76.71 24.84
N ALA A 11 13.05 77.12 24.16
CA ALA A 11 13.41 76.55 22.85
C ALA A 11 14.09 75.20 23.05
N ALA A 12 13.42 74.11 22.61
CA ALA A 12 14.01 72.76 22.58
C ALA A 12 14.64 72.53 21.23
N LEU A 13 15.93 72.38 21.19
CA LEU A 13 16.72 71.93 20.04
C LEU A 13 16.47 70.40 19.85
N LEU A 14 15.81 70.05 18.76
CA LEU A 14 15.67 68.66 18.32
C LEU A 14 16.89 68.26 17.53
N LEU A 15 17.78 67.50 18.14
CA LEU A 15 18.85 66.77 17.45
C LEU A 15 18.22 65.50 16.82
N GLY A 16 18.03 65.53 15.50
CA GLY A 16 17.60 64.38 14.74
C GLY A 16 18.70 63.34 14.64
N SER A 17 18.60 62.28 15.43
CA SER A 17 19.40 61.08 15.26
C SER A 17 18.78 60.19 14.18
N CYS A 18 19.38 60.21 12.96
CA CYS A 18 19.04 59.21 11.94
C CYS A 18 19.54 57.83 12.35
N CYS A 19 18.69 57.07 13.04
CA CYS A 19 18.92 55.65 13.23
C CYS A 19 18.45 54.92 11.97
N ALA A 20 19.42 54.56 11.10
CA ALA A 20 19.13 53.72 9.94
C ALA A 20 18.81 52.31 10.45
N THR A 21 17.53 52.00 10.59
CA THR A 21 17.05 50.65 10.85
C THR A 21 17.33 49.82 9.59
N LYS A 22 18.39 49.05 9.57
CA LYS A 22 18.55 47.98 8.61
C LYS A 22 17.41 46.97 8.87
N ASN A 23 16.37 47.02 8.04
CA ASN A 23 15.42 45.91 7.91
C ASN A 23 16.19 44.68 7.41
N ILE A 24 16.64 43.84 8.32
CA ILE A 24 17.05 42.49 8.02
C ILE A 24 15.74 41.75 7.69
N THR A 25 15.39 41.74 6.42
CA THR A 25 14.38 40.83 5.90
C THR A 25 14.98 39.42 6.02
N THR A 26 14.74 38.80 7.17
CA THR A 26 14.99 37.36 7.33
C THR A 26 13.99 36.70 6.40
N THR A 27 14.42 36.37 5.18
CA THR A 27 13.72 35.45 4.33
C THR A 27 13.75 34.12 5.07
N GLN A 28 12.73 33.84 5.88
CA GLN A 28 12.44 32.49 6.31
C GLN A 28 12.19 31.72 5.02
N THR A 29 13.22 31.07 4.50
CA THR A 29 13.06 29.95 3.58
C THR A 29 12.38 28.87 4.44
N THR A 30 11.05 28.91 4.50
CA THR A 30 10.31 27.73 4.90
C THR A 30 10.68 26.70 3.87
N THR A 31 11.62 25.81 4.21
CA THR A 31 11.77 24.53 3.54
C THR A 31 10.40 23.88 3.69
N GLN A 32 9.59 24.00 2.66
CA GLN A 32 8.33 23.27 2.58
C GLN A 32 8.75 21.81 2.67
N GLU A 33 8.50 21.19 3.83
CA GLU A 33 8.77 19.77 4.01
C GLU A 33 8.15 19.06 2.81
N SER A 34 8.95 18.29 2.12
CA SER A 34 8.53 17.56 0.95
C SER A 34 7.42 16.60 1.36
N ALA A 35 6.27 16.71 0.72
CA ALA A 35 5.07 15.91 1.02
C ALA A 35 4.68 15.02 -0.18
N LEU A 36 5.59 14.79 -1.12
CA LEU A 36 5.28 14.07 -2.36
C LEU A 36 4.76 12.66 -2.08
N ILE A 37 5.44 11.92 -1.20
CA ILE A 37 5.06 10.54 -0.90
C ILE A 37 3.73 10.51 -0.14
N ALA A 38 3.57 11.34 0.89
CA ALA A 38 2.32 11.43 1.65
C ALA A 38 1.14 11.85 0.76
N ASN A 39 1.34 12.85 -0.10
CA ASN A 39 0.32 13.27 -1.05
C ASN A 39 0.02 12.18 -2.09
N GLY A 40 1.03 11.46 -2.56
CA GLY A 40 0.85 10.31 -3.47
C GLY A 40 0.02 9.20 -2.82
N LYS A 41 0.30 8.85 -1.58
CA LYS A 41 -0.47 7.85 -0.81
C LYS A 41 -1.90 8.31 -0.53
N LEU A 42 -2.10 9.57 -0.20
CA LEU A 42 -3.44 10.12 -0.01
C LEU A 42 -4.24 10.11 -1.32
N TRP A 43 -3.61 10.47 -2.44
CA TRP A 43 -4.25 10.43 -3.75
C TRP A 43 -4.57 9.00 -4.19
N SER A 44 -3.67 8.07 -3.95
CA SER A 44 -3.88 6.63 -4.17
C SER A 44 -5.05 6.09 -3.34
N SER A 45 -5.09 6.43 -2.05
CA SER A 45 -6.20 6.04 -1.16
C SER A 45 -7.54 6.63 -1.63
N TYR A 46 -7.54 7.90 -2.11
CA TYR A 46 -8.74 8.51 -2.67
C TYR A 46 -9.23 7.75 -3.90
N PHE A 47 -8.32 7.40 -4.82
CA PHE A 47 -8.66 6.61 -6.02
C PHE A 47 -9.23 5.23 -5.64
N GLN A 48 -8.59 4.54 -4.70
CA GLN A 48 -9.03 3.23 -4.23
C GLN A 48 -10.42 3.27 -3.59
N GLN A 49 -10.73 4.33 -2.83
CA GLN A 49 -11.99 4.45 -2.10
C GLN A 49 -13.15 5.03 -2.90
N ASN A 50 -12.88 5.74 -4.01
CA ASN A 50 -13.90 6.59 -4.65
C ASN A 50 -13.97 6.44 -6.18
N ALA A 51 -12.99 5.81 -6.83
CA ALA A 51 -12.99 5.71 -8.29
C ALA A 51 -13.70 4.44 -8.75
N ALA A 52 -14.73 4.59 -9.59
CA ALA A 52 -15.39 3.46 -10.25
C ALA A 52 -14.42 2.66 -11.14
N GLU A 53 -13.36 3.29 -11.64
CA GLU A 53 -12.29 2.64 -12.40
C GLU A 53 -11.52 1.63 -11.53
N TYR A 54 -11.29 1.93 -10.24
CA TYR A 54 -10.69 0.98 -9.31
C TYR A 54 -11.60 -0.23 -9.07
N GLU A 55 -12.89 0.02 -8.87
CA GLU A 55 -13.89 -1.05 -8.74
C GLU A 55 -13.93 -1.92 -10.00
N ALA A 56 -13.91 -1.31 -11.19
CA ALA A 56 -13.89 -2.03 -12.46
C ALA A 56 -12.65 -2.92 -12.63
N LEU A 57 -11.47 -2.44 -12.20
CA LEU A 57 -10.24 -3.23 -12.22
C LEU A 57 -10.33 -4.44 -11.27
N CYS A 58 -10.87 -4.26 -10.07
CA CYS A 58 -11.09 -5.36 -9.12
C CYS A 58 -12.07 -6.39 -9.69
N LEU A 59 -13.22 -5.95 -10.20
CA LEU A 59 -14.20 -6.83 -10.84
C LEU A 59 -13.61 -7.59 -12.04
N GLN A 60 -12.81 -6.93 -12.88
CA GLN A 60 -12.12 -7.58 -13.99
C GLN A 60 -11.18 -8.69 -13.48
N ALA A 61 -10.43 -8.45 -12.41
CA ALA A 61 -9.53 -9.45 -11.82
C ALA A 61 -10.30 -10.65 -11.28
N PHE A 62 -11.37 -10.44 -10.51
CA PHE A 62 -12.18 -11.55 -9.95
C PHE A 62 -12.98 -12.29 -11.02
N ASN A 63 -13.51 -11.61 -12.05
CA ASN A 63 -14.16 -12.26 -13.19
C ASN A 63 -13.17 -13.13 -13.96
N MET A 64 -11.93 -12.65 -14.17
CA MET A 64 -10.88 -13.45 -14.80
C MET A 64 -10.52 -14.66 -13.92
N ALA A 65 -10.39 -14.46 -12.59
CA ALA A 65 -10.13 -15.54 -11.67
C ALA A 65 -11.22 -16.63 -11.75
N GLN A 66 -12.49 -16.23 -11.79
CA GLN A 66 -13.61 -17.19 -11.91
C GLN A 66 -13.55 -17.95 -13.24
N LEU A 67 -13.35 -17.26 -14.36
CA LEU A 67 -13.21 -17.90 -15.67
C LEU A 67 -12.10 -18.96 -15.66
N ARG A 68 -10.93 -18.62 -15.12
CA ARG A 68 -9.79 -19.55 -15.03
C ARG A 68 -10.02 -20.71 -14.06
N LEU A 69 -10.74 -20.45 -12.98
CA LEU A 69 -11.14 -21.50 -12.05
C LEU A 69 -12.10 -22.48 -12.71
N ASP A 70 -13.08 -22.00 -13.47
CA ASP A 70 -14.04 -22.85 -14.19
C ASP A 70 -13.32 -23.73 -15.23
N GLU A 71 -12.35 -23.17 -15.96
CA GLU A 71 -11.49 -23.95 -16.86
C GLU A 71 -10.66 -25.03 -16.14
N ALA A 72 -10.20 -24.74 -14.92
CA ALA A 72 -9.46 -25.71 -14.12
C ALA A 72 -10.37 -26.81 -13.58
N LEU A 73 -11.58 -26.44 -13.09
CA LEU A 73 -12.60 -27.38 -12.62
C LEU A 73 -13.07 -28.37 -13.69
N ALA A 74 -13.09 -27.93 -14.94
CA ALA A 74 -13.46 -28.82 -16.08
C ALA A 74 -12.38 -29.87 -16.39
N LYS A 75 -11.14 -29.72 -15.85
CA LYS A 75 -10.04 -30.66 -16.05
C LYS A 75 -9.98 -31.62 -14.88
N LYS A 76 -9.86 -32.91 -15.16
CA LYS A 76 -9.57 -33.91 -14.13
C LYS A 76 -8.08 -33.90 -13.81
N GLY A 77 -7.74 -33.73 -12.55
CA GLY A 77 -6.38 -33.81 -12.01
C GLY A 77 -6.30 -34.83 -10.89
N ASP A 78 -5.07 -35.22 -10.51
CA ASP A 78 -4.82 -36.19 -9.45
C ASP A 78 -4.86 -35.57 -8.06
N LYS A 79 -4.66 -34.25 -7.96
CA LYS A 79 -4.64 -33.49 -6.71
C LYS A 79 -5.86 -32.61 -6.59
N PRO A 80 -6.32 -32.34 -5.35
CA PRO A 80 -7.35 -31.33 -5.12
C PRO A 80 -6.85 -29.95 -5.55
N LEU A 81 -7.76 -29.14 -6.11
CA LEU A 81 -7.44 -27.80 -6.58
C LEU A 81 -7.29 -26.82 -5.41
N ALA A 82 -6.37 -25.88 -5.57
CA ALA A 82 -6.18 -24.80 -4.62
C ALA A 82 -6.03 -23.43 -5.30
N ILE A 83 -6.49 -22.42 -4.59
CA ILE A 83 -6.17 -21.00 -4.79
C ILE A 83 -5.21 -20.59 -3.68
N VAL A 84 -4.13 -19.92 -4.03
CA VAL A 84 -3.27 -19.22 -3.07
C VAL A 84 -3.44 -17.72 -3.29
N THR A 85 -3.84 -17.02 -2.25
CA THR A 85 -4.09 -15.58 -2.31
C THR A 85 -3.31 -14.85 -1.23
N ASP A 86 -2.80 -13.65 -1.55
CA ASP A 86 -2.48 -12.66 -0.54
C ASP A 86 -3.76 -12.10 0.09
N ILE A 87 -3.62 -11.21 1.07
CA ILE A 87 -4.74 -10.59 1.79
C ILE A 87 -4.84 -9.10 1.47
N ASP A 88 -3.75 -8.36 1.77
CA ASP A 88 -3.72 -6.91 1.81
C ASP A 88 -3.71 -6.34 0.38
N GLU A 89 -4.62 -5.42 0.07
CA GLU A 89 -4.87 -4.87 -1.28
C GLU A 89 -5.16 -5.94 -2.37
N THR A 90 -5.24 -7.19 -1.95
CA THR A 90 -5.63 -8.29 -2.84
C THR A 90 -7.14 -8.56 -2.75
N PHE A 91 -7.68 -8.64 -1.54
CA PHE A 91 -9.12 -8.76 -1.33
C PHE A 91 -9.64 -8.00 -0.09
N LEU A 92 -8.73 -7.47 0.75
CA LEU A 92 -9.05 -6.54 1.84
C LEU A 92 -8.45 -5.17 1.55
N ASP A 93 -9.26 -4.13 1.73
CA ASP A 93 -8.92 -2.72 1.51
C ASP A 93 -8.27 -2.13 2.76
N ASN A 94 -6.98 -1.82 2.69
CA ASN A 94 -6.26 -1.12 3.76
C ASN A 94 -6.00 0.37 3.42
N SER A 95 -6.63 0.90 2.39
CA SER A 95 -6.53 2.33 2.07
C SER A 95 -6.90 3.27 3.23
N PRO A 96 -7.78 2.90 4.20
CA PRO A 96 -7.99 3.71 5.40
C PRO A 96 -6.72 3.89 6.25
N PHE A 97 -5.86 2.87 6.35
CA PHE A 97 -4.58 2.96 7.03
C PHE A 97 -3.61 3.90 6.29
N GLU A 98 -3.46 3.74 4.98
CA GLU A 98 -2.61 4.60 4.16
C GLU A 98 -3.07 6.06 4.20
N ALA A 99 -4.38 6.31 4.11
CA ALA A 99 -4.97 7.64 4.23
C ALA A 99 -4.75 8.24 5.62
N TYR A 100 -4.82 7.44 6.68
CA TYR A 100 -4.51 7.89 8.04
C TYR A 100 -3.05 8.33 8.14
N CYS A 101 -2.11 7.51 7.70
CA CYS A 101 -0.69 7.82 7.69
C CYS A 101 -0.42 9.13 6.90
N ALA A 102 -0.96 9.24 5.69
CA ALA A 102 -0.77 10.40 4.84
C ALA A 102 -1.31 11.70 5.47
N LYS A 103 -2.52 11.67 6.05
CA LYS A 103 -3.15 12.83 6.68
C LYS A 103 -2.43 13.32 7.94
N HIS A 104 -1.71 12.43 8.61
CA HIS A 104 -0.99 12.76 9.85
C HIS A 104 0.52 12.94 9.62
N GLY A 105 1.00 12.86 8.37
CA GLY A 105 2.41 13.00 8.04
C GLY A 105 3.30 11.91 8.68
N ILE A 106 2.75 10.72 8.90
CA ILE A 106 3.47 9.58 9.47
C ILE A 106 3.81 8.56 8.40
N SER A 107 5.05 8.11 8.40
CA SER A 107 5.47 7.00 7.57
C SER A 107 4.97 5.66 8.13
N TYR A 108 4.92 4.64 7.27
CA TYR A 108 4.63 3.27 7.72
C TYR A 108 5.53 2.88 8.90
N SER A 109 4.90 2.31 9.93
CA SER A 109 5.59 1.61 10.99
C SER A 109 4.85 0.30 11.32
N GLN A 110 5.61 -0.73 11.69
CA GLN A 110 5.01 -2.02 12.06
C GLN A 110 4.00 -1.88 13.20
N LYS A 111 4.30 -1.00 14.17
CA LYS A 111 3.39 -0.74 15.29
C LYS A 111 2.06 -0.15 14.84
N ALA A 112 2.10 0.91 14.00
CA ALA A 112 0.87 1.53 13.49
C ALA A 112 0.07 0.57 12.59
N TRP A 113 0.75 -0.28 11.83
CA TRP A 113 0.12 -1.32 11.04
C TRP A 113 -0.60 -2.37 11.93
N GLU A 114 0.04 -2.83 12.99
CA GLU A 114 -0.56 -3.77 13.96
C GLU A 114 -1.76 -3.16 14.69
N GLU A 115 -1.71 -1.84 15.00
CA GLU A 115 -2.86 -1.11 15.55
C GLU A 115 -4.06 -1.10 14.60
N TRP A 116 -3.83 -1.07 13.28
CA TRP A 116 -4.87 -1.18 12.26
C TRP A 116 -5.37 -2.62 12.13
N THR A 117 -4.49 -3.58 11.96
CA THR A 117 -4.87 -4.96 11.66
C THR A 117 -5.60 -5.65 12.81
N VAL A 118 -5.30 -5.29 14.07
CA VAL A 118 -6.00 -5.81 15.26
C VAL A 118 -7.49 -5.42 15.28
N LEU A 119 -7.88 -4.34 14.65
CA LEU A 119 -9.28 -3.93 14.54
C LEU A 119 -10.10 -4.95 13.74
N GLY A 120 -9.49 -5.65 12.79
CA GLY A 120 -10.16 -6.60 11.91
C GLY A 120 -11.28 -5.94 11.12
N ASP A 121 -11.04 -4.74 10.57
CA ASP A 121 -12.08 -3.87 10.00
C ASP A 121 -11.87 -3.52 8.52
N ALA A 122 -10.80 -4.03 7.90
CA ALA A 122 -10.56 -3.85 6.47
C ALA A 122 -11.73 -4.43 5.65
N LYS A 123 -12.31 -3.61 4.76
CA LYS A 123 -13.46 -4.01 3.94
C LYS A 123 -13.04 -4.93 2.79
N PRO A 124 -13.90 -5.84 2.34
CA PRO A 124 -13.66 -6.56 1.11
C PRO A 124 -13.59 -5.64 -0.10
N LEU A 125 -12.65 -5.91 -1.01
CA LEU A 125 -12.70 -5.36 -2.36
C LEU A 125 -13.92 -5.92 -3.10
N ILE A 126 -14.49 -5.13 -3.99
CA ILE A 126 -15.67 -5.52 -4.77
C ILE A 126 -15.38 -6.79 -5.59
N GLY A 127 -16.30 -7.75 -5.59
CA GLY A 127 -16.18 -9.05 -6.28
C GLY A 127 -15.41 -10.10 -5.49
N ALA A 128 -14.65 -9.73 -4.46
CA ALA A 128 -13.81 -10.65 -3.70
C ALA A 128 -14.63 -11.71 -2.97
N LEU A 129 -15.60 -11.28 -2.18
CA LEU A 129 -16.38 -12.18 -1.35
C LEU A 129 -17.18 -13.19 -2.16
N GLU A 130 -17.77 -12.74 -3.25
CA GLU A 130 -18.53 -13.56 -4.20
C GLU A 130 -17.63 -14.63 -4.82
N PHE A 131 -16.45 -14.24 -5.28
CA PHE A 131 -15.48 -15.15 -5.89
C PHE A 131 -15.00 -16.23 -4.90
N PHE A 132 -14.59 -15.85 -3.69
CA PHE A 132 -14.08 -16.82 -2.72
C PHE A 132 -15.16 -17.77 -2.22
N LYS A 133 -16.41 -17.29 -2.04
CA LYS A 133 -17.55 -18.16 -1.73
C LYS A 133 -17.88 -19.11 -2.88
N TYR A 134 -17.79 -18.63 -4.10
CA TYR A 134 -17.94 -19.48 -5.28
C TYR A 134 -16.90 -20.59 -5.29
N ALA A 135 -15.62 -20.26 -5.15
CA ALA A 135 -14.53 -21.23 -5.12
C ALA A 135 -14.71 -22.29 -4.02
N ASP A 136 -15.07 -21.86 -2.82
CA ASP A 136 -15.34 -22.74 -1.69
C ASP A 136 -16.52 -23.68 -1.98
N SER A 137 -17.62 -23.17 -2.57
CA SER A 137 -18.78 -23.97 -2.97
C SER A 137 -18.46 -25.06 -4.00
N LYS A 138 -17.36 -24.92 -4.74
CA LYS A 138 -16.83 -25.91 -5.69
C LYS A 138 -15.84 -26.87 -5.04
N GLY A 139 -15.60 -26.80 -3.75
CA GLY A 139 -14.64 -27.62 -3.02
C GLY A 139 -13.18 -27.26 -3.27
N VAL A 140 -12.90 -26.08 -3.82
CA VAL A 140 -11.54 -25.62 -4.07
C VAL A 140 -10.93 -25.09 -2.77
N ALA A 141 -9.73 -25.53 -2.46
CA ALA A 141 -9.02 -25.14 -1.27
C ALA A 141 -8.51 -23.69 -1.40
N ILE A 142 -8.79 -22.83 -0.42
CA ILE A 142 -8.30 -21.45 -0.39
C ILE A 142 -7.23 -21.34 0.68
N PHE A 143 -6.02 -20.90 0.30
CA PHE A 143 -4.92 -20.63 1.21
C PHE A 143 -4.61 -19.13 1.20
N TYR A 144 -4.71 -18.52 2.37
CA TYR A 144 -4.35 -17.12 2.60
C TYR A 144 -2.87 -17.06 2.99
N VAL A 145 -2.00 -16.64 2.07
CA VAL A 145 -0.55 -16.57 2.28
C VAL A 145 -0.11 -15.12 2.33
N THR A 146 0.02 -14.58 3.53
CA THR A 146 0.25 -13.15 3.75
C THR A 146 1.58 -12.86 4.44
N ASN A 147 2.08 -11.62 4.29
CA ASN A 147 3.22 -11.12 5.04
C ASN A 147 2.85 -10.44 6.37
N ARG A 148 1.59 -10.49 6.78
CA ARG A 148 1.19 -10.23 8.16
C ARG A 148 1.92 -11.20 9.10
N ARG A 149 2.28 -10.73 10.28
CA ARG A 149 3.03 -11.50 11.28
C ARG A 149 2.10 -12.34 12.16
N ASP A 150 2.65 -13.25 12.92
CA ASP A 150 1.84 -14.17 13.75
C ASP A 150 1.03 -13.45 14.84
N ASN A 151 1.54 -12.34 15.40
CA ASN A 151 0.80 -11.50 16.33
C ASN A 151 -0.42 -10.78 15.71
N GLU A 152 -0.55 -10.77 14.38
CA GLU A 152 -1.69 -10.23 13.64
C GLU A 152 -2.75 -11.31 13.31
N ARG A 153 -2.53 -12.56 13.71
CA ARG A 153 -3.41 -13.71 13.41
C ARG A 153 -4.83 -13.48 13.89
N GLU A 154 -4.99 -13.04 15.13
CA GLU A 154 -6.30 -12.84 15.74
C GLU A 154 -7.12 -11.77 15.00
N GLY A 155 -6.51 -10.59 14.74
CA GLY A 155 -7.17 -9.52 13.99
C GLY A 155 -7.49 -9.94 12.55
N THR A 156 -6.57 -10.67 11.90
CA THR A 156 -6.80 -11.21 10.55
C THR A 156 -7.97 -12.19 10.54
N THR A 157 -7.99 -13.15 11.45
CA THR A 157 -9.09 -14.13 11.58
C THR A 157 -10.43 -13.45 11.87
N LYS A 158 -10.43 -12.45 12.78
CA LYS A 158 -11.59 -11.60 13.06
C LYS A 158 -12.12 -10.93 11.79
N ASN A 159 -11.23 -10.36 10.98
CA ASN A 159 -11.60 -9.69 9.73
C ASN A 159 -12.23 -10.67 8.73
N LEU A 160 -11.61 -11.82 8.50
CA LEU A 160 -12.13 -12.84 7.60
C LEU A 160 -13.53 -13.31 8.06
N ARG A 161 -13.69 -13.57 9.35
CA ARG A 161 -14.98 -14.01 9.92
C ARG A 161 -16.06 -12.93 9.85
N LYS A 162 -15.69 -11.67 10.08
CA LYS A 162 -16.62 -10.52 10.01
C LYS A 162 -17.37 -10.46 8.68
N TYR A 163 -16.66 -10.73 7.59
CA TYR A 163 -17.22 -10.70 6.24
C TYR A 163 -17.58 -12.09 5.69
N ASN A 164 -17.48 -13.15 6.51
CA ASN A 164 -17.78 -14.52 6.11
C ASN A 164 -16.94 -15.02 4.92
N PHE A 165 -15.63 -14.70 4.91
CA PHE A 165 -14.69 -15.35 4.01
C PHE A 165 -14.49 -16.81 4.41
N PRO A 166 -14.35 -17.73 3.44
CA PRO A 166 -14.12 -19.15 3.72
C PRO A 166 -12.82 -19.36 4.51
N LEU A 167 -12.90 -19.76 5.75
CA LEU A 167 -11.76 -20.12 6.60
C LEU A 167 -12.11 -21.39 7.39
N PRO A 168 -12.06 -22.57 6.74
CA PRO A 168 -12.49 -23.83 7.36
C PRO A 168 -11.56 -24.30 8.49
N SER A 169 -10.27 -23.88 8.48
CA SER A 169 -9.28 -24.28 9.47
C SER A 169 -8.11 -23.29 9.52
N ASP A 170 -7.46 -23.21 10.68
CA ASP A 170 -6.35 -22.27 10.91
C ASP A 170 -5.11 -22.55 10.04
N ASN A 171 -4.93 -23.77 9.54
CA ASN A 171 -3.83 -24.10 8.64
C ASN A 171 -3.96 -23.52 7.22
N ARG A 172 -5.12 -22.94 6.89
CA ARG A 172 -5.34 -22.21 5.64
C ARG A 172 -4.90 -20.74 5.71
N LEU A 173 -4.67 -20.20 6.91
CA LEU A 173 -4.11 -18.87 7.14
C LEU A 173 -2.62 -19.01 7.46
N ILE A 174 -1.77 -18.77 6.46
CA ILE A 174 -0.32 -18.93 6.51
C ILE A 174 0.34 -17.55 6.60
N LEU A 175 0.68 -17.16 7.81
CA LEU A 175 1.31 -15.89 8.12
C LEU A 175 2.82 -15.93 7.86
N ARG A 176 3.45 -14.77 7.84
CA ARG A 176 4.89 -14.64 7.70
C ARG A 176 5.59 -15.10 8.98
N SER A 177 6.55 -16.02 8.80
CA SER A 177 7.57 -16.36 9.82
C SER A 177 8.81 -15.46 9.65
N ALA A 178 10.00 -16.02 9.67
CA ALA A 178 11.24 -15.28 9.46
C ALA A 178 11.42 -14.80 8.00
N GLU A 179 10.98 -15.61 7.04
CA GLU A 179 11.17 -15.36 5.61
C GLU A 179 10.08 -14.47 5.04
N LYS A 180 10.48 -13.38 4.32
CA LYS A 180 9.55 -12.49 3.62
C LYS A 180 9.00 -13.16 2.36
N SER A 181 9.84 -13.92 1.62
CA SER A 181 9.40 -14.62 0.41
C SER A 181 8.23 -15.56 0.69
N LYS A 182 7.26 -15.58 -0.21
CA LYS A 182 6.12 -16.49 -0.15
C LYS A 182 6.40 -17.83 -0.84
N GLU A 183 7.55 -17.97 -1.50
CA GLU A 183 7.85 -19.14 -2.34
C GLU A 183 7.78 -20.45 -1.58
N ASN A 184 8.50 -20.57 -0.46
CA ASN A 184 8.53 -21.82 0.32
C ASN A 184 7.13 -22.19 0.85
N ARG A 185 6.31 -21.20 1.20
CA ARG A 185 4.92 -21.40 1.64
C ARG A 185 4.06 -21.95 0.51
N ARG A 186 4.19 -21.41 -0.73
CA ARG A 186 3.54 -21.94 -1.94
C ARG A 186 3.99 -23.36 -2.28
N LEU A 187 5.30 -23.62 -2.21
CA LEU A 187 5.86 -24.94 -2.49
C LEU A 187 5.38 -26.02 -1.51
N GLN A 188 5.15 -25.69 -0.24
CA GLN A 188 4.55 -26.62 0.71
C GLN A 188 3.10 -26.98 0.32
N ILE A 189 2.29 -25.97 -0.04
CA ILE A 189 0.92 -26.19 -0.52
C ILE A 189 0.91 -27.07 -1.78
N ALA A 190 1.84 -26.82 -2.72
CA ALA A 190 1.94 -27.55 -3.99
C ALA A 190 2.29 -29.03 -3.84
N LYS A 191 2.74 -29.50 -2.66
CA LYS A 191 2.95 -30.93 -2.41
C LYS A 191 1.64 -31.70 -2.45
N ASP A 192 0.58 -31.13 -1.88
CA ASP A 192 -0.69 -31.82 -1.66
C ASP A 192 -1.81 -31.30 -2.57
N TYR A 193 -1.64 -30.11 -3.19
CA TYR A 193 -2.64 -29.43 -4.00
C TYR A 193 -2.09 -29.04 -5.37
N ASP A 194 -3.00 -28.98 -6.36
CA ASP A 194 -2.75 -28.31 -7.63
C ASP A 194 -3.17 -26.84 -7.49
N ILE A 195 -2.17 -25.94 -7.43
CA ILE A 195 -2.41 -24.50 -7.30
C ILE A 195 -2.78 -23.96 -8.67
N VAL A 196 -4.05 -23.76 -8.91
CA VAL A 196 -4.58 -23.29 -10.20
C VAL A 196 -4.59 -21.79 -10.34
N LEU A 197 -4.71 -21.06 -9.22
CA LEU A 197 -4.64 -19.59 -9.19
C LEU A 197 -3.71 -19.10 -8.09
N LEU A 198 -2.95 -18.06 -8.43
CA LEU A 198 -2.20 -17.21 -7.52
C LEU A 198 -2.78 -15.79 -7.64
N MET A 199 -3.18 -15.21 -6.51
CA MET A 199 -3.82 -13.89 -6.48
C MET A 199 -3.03 -12.97 -5.56
N GLY A 200 -2.78 -11.74 -6.02
CA GLY A 200 -2.00 -10.77 -5.27
C GLY A 200 -1.99 -9.40 -5.96
N ASP A 201 -1.65 -8.38 -5.21
CA ASP A 201 -1.38 -7.02 -5.70
C ASP A 201 0.11 -6.81 -6.01
N ASN A 202 0.96 -7.66 -5.43
CA ASN A 202 2.40 -7.56 -5.55
C ASN A 202 2.97 -8.77 -6.32
N LEU A 203 3.91 -8.52 -7.23
CA LEU A 203 4.47 -9.56 -8.08
C LEU A 203 5.13 -10.72 -7.30
N SER A 204 5.68 -10.46 -6.10
CA SER A 204 6.23 -11.51 -5.22
C SER A 204 5.19 -12.51 -4.70
N ASP A 205 3.90 -12.22 -4.87
CA ASP A 205 2.81 -13.14 -4.57
C ASP A 205 2.74 -14.31 -5.56
N PHE A 206 3.31 -14.16 -6.74
CA PHE A 206 3.20 -15.13 -7.82
C PHE A 206 4.40 -16.06 -7.95
N SER A 207 5.63 -15.53 -7.91
CA SER A 207 6.86 -16.29 -8.11
C SER A 207 8.03 -15.64 -7.42
N LYS A 208 9.00 -16.43 -7.01
CA LYS A 208 10.29 -15.97 -6.51
C LYS A 208 11.09 -15.18 -7.58
N ASP A 209 10.77 -15.34 -8.86
CA ASP A 209 11.36 -14.53 -9.93
C ASP A 209 11.16 -13.01 -9.72
N PHE A 210 10.20 -12.64 -8.88
CA PHE A 210 9.84 -11.25 -8.57
C PHE A 210 10.34 -10.78 -7.20
N ASP A 211 11.02 -11.63 -6.44
CA ASP A 211 11.55 -11.27 -5.13
C ASP A 211 12.73 -10.30 -5.27
N GLY A 212 12.59 -9.11 -4.68
CA GLY A 212 13.63 -8.08 -4.79
C GLY A 212 13.79 -7.51 -6.21
N GLY A 213 15.05 -7.24 -6.58
CA GLY A 213 15.42 -6.73 -7.90
C GLY A 213 15.21 -5.22 -8.09
N THR A 214 15.87 -4.69 -9.12
CA THR A 214 15.68 -3.33 -9.62
C THR A 214 14.40 -3.21 -10.43
N PRO A 215 13.86 -2.01 -10.70
CA PRO A 215 12.72 -1.83 -11.59
C PRO A 215 12.89 -2.51 -12.97
N LYS A 216 14.12 -2.51 -13.51
CA LYS A 216 14.43 -3.15 -14.78
C LYS A 216 14.33 -4.68 -14.69
N GLU A 217 14.97 -5.29 -13.69
CA GLU A 217 14.95 -6.74 -13.48
C GLU A 217 13.53 -7.24 -13.22
N ARG A 218 12.73 -6.50 -12.47
CA ARG A 218 11.31 -6.81 -12.25
C ARG A 218 10.51 -6.75 -13.55
N SER A 219 10.78 -5.75 -14.41
CA SER A 219 10.16 -5.67 -15.74
C SER A 219 10.56 -6.85 -16.64
N GLU A 220 11.83 -7.24 -16.64
CA GLU A 220 12.31 -8.42 -17.38
C GLU A 220 11.63 -9.71 -16.89
N ALA A 221 11.45 -9.87 -15.57
CA ALA A 221 10.71 -10.99 -15.00
C ALA A 221 9.24 -11.01 -15.42
N VAL A 222 8.57 -9.84 -15.51
CA VAL A 222 7.21 -9.74 -16.05
C VAL A 222 7.17 -10.22 -17.50
N HIS A 223 8.09 -9.77 -18.35
CA HIS A 223 8.15 -10.23 -19.74
C HIS A 223 8.42 -11.74 -19.87
N LYS A 224 9.28 -12.30 -19.03
CA LYS A 224 9.54 -13.75 -18.95
C LYS A 224 8.27 -14.54 -18.63
N ASN A 225 7.45 -14.04 -17.71
CA ASN A 225 6.24 -14.70 -17.22
C ASN A 225 4.94 -14.19 -17.86
N LYS A 226 5.02 -13.45 -18.99
CA LYS A 226 3.87 -12.74 -19.59
C LYS A 226 2.64 -13.60 -19.87
N THR A 227 2.81 -14.89 -20.15
CA THR A 227 1.73 -15.82 -20.46
C THR A 227 0.95 -16.30 -19.24
N GLU A 228 1.47 -16.05 -18.03
CA GLU A 228 0.82 -16.45 -16.79
C GLU A 228 -0.17 -15.38 -16.27
N PHE A 229 0.04 -14.10 -16.63
CA PHE A 229 -0.85 -13.02 -16.24
C PHE A 229 -2.21 -13.14 -16.91
N GLY A 230 -3.27 -13.07 -16.10
CA GLY A 230 -4.65 -13.32 -16.54
C GLY A 230 -4.95 -14.81 -16.82
N LYS A 231 -4.01 -15.71 -16.52
CA LYS A 231 -4.20 -17.16 -16.62
C LYS A 231 -4.09 -17.80 -15.22
N ARG A 232 -2.89 -17.89 -14.68
CA ARG A 232 -2.61 -18.41 -13.33
C ARG A 232 -2.34 -17.27 -12.35
N PHE A 233 -1.77 -16.16 -12.80
CA PHE A 233 -1.47 -14.97 -12.01
C PHE A 233 -2.59 -13.94 -12.19
N ILE A 234 -3.33 -13.68 -11.14
CA ILE A 234 -4.40 -12.68 -11.10
C ILE A 234 -3.94 -11.50 -10.27
N VAL A 235 -3.65 -10.39 -10.94
CA VAL A 235 -3.12 -9.17 -10.32
C VAL A 235 -4.26 -8.25 -9.91
N LEU A 236 -4.26 -7.80 -8.68
CA LEU A 236 -5.14 -6.75 -8.16
C LEU A 236 -4.38 -5.41 -8.17
N PRO A 237 -5.09 -4.28 -8.37
CA PRO A 237 -4.42 -2.98 -8.44
C PRO A 237 -4.01 -2.47 -7.06
N ASN A 238 -2.74 -2.05 -6.90
CA ASN A 238 -2.23 -1.32 -5.73
C ASN A 238 -1.24 -0.23 -6.16
N TYR A 239 -1.57 1.03 -5.87
CA TYR A 239 -0.73 2.20 -6.17
C TYR A 239 -0.10 2.81 -4.90
N SER A 240 -0.46 2.31 -3.72
CA SER A 240 -0.05 2.92 -2.46
C SER A 240 1.32 2.47 -2.01
N TYR A 241 1.63 1.17 -2.17
CA TYR A 241 2.88 0.57 -1.72
C TYR A 241 3.13 -0.77 -2.41
N GLY A 242 4.32 -1.32 -2.23
CA GLY A 242 4.68 -2.63 -2.74
C GLY A 242 6.17 -2.78 -3.00
N ASP A 243 6.59 -3.94 -3.51
CA ASP A 243 7.98 -4.16 -3.88
C ASP A 243 8.42 -3.26 -5.04
N TRP A 244 7.49 -2.71 -5.84
CA TRP A 244 7.78 -1.73 -6.88
C TRP A 244 8.34 -0.43 -6.28
N GLU A 245 7.80 0.02 -5.15
CA GLU A 245 8.32 1.16 -4.40
C GLU A 245 9.70 0.83 -3.82
N GLY A 246 9.84 -0.33 -3.17
CA GLY A 246 11.11 -0.81 -2.64
C GLY A 246 12.21 -0.90 -3.71
N ALA A 247 11.87 -1.40 -4.90
CA ALA A 247 12.78 -1.49 -6.03
C ALA A 247 13.33 -0.11 -6.46
N ALA A 248 12.52 0.95 -6.39
CA ALA A 248 12.95 2.32 -6.69
C ALA A 248 14.08 2.78 -5.76
N TYR A 249 14.06 2.34 -4.50
CA TYR A 249 15.05 2.71 -3.47
C TYR A 249 16.16 1.68 -3.27
N GLY A 250 16.26 0.67 -4.14
CA GLY A 250 17.17 -0.48 -3.95
C GLY A 250 16.86 -1.25 -2.65
N HIS A 251 15.57 -1.29 -2.25
CA HIS A 251 15.05 -1.92 -1.02
C HIS A 251 15.58 -1.32 0.30
N LYS A 252 16.09 -0.07 0.24
CA LYS A 252 16.59 0.68 1.40
C LYS A 252 15.47 1.56 1.99
N TYR A 253 14.54 0.97 2.72
CA TYR A 253 13.37 1.67 3.25
C TYR A 253 13.70 2.73 4.32
N SER A 254 14.88 2.65 4.95
CA SER A 254 15.30 3.55 6.04
C SER A 254 15.97 4.85 5.59
N ILE A 255 16.11 5.09 4.27
CA ILE A 255 16.64 6.37 3.77
C ILE A 255 15.66 7.52 4.06
N PRO A 256 16.16 8.77 4.20
CA PRO A 256 15.30 9.93 4.45
C PRO A 256 14.23 10.12 3.38
N GLU A 257 13.05 10.61 3.76
CA GLU A 257 11.94 10.88 2.83
C GLU A 257 12.35 11.81 1.67
N ALA A 258 13.12 12.85 1.96
CA ALA A 258 13.63 13.76 0.92
C ALA A 258 14.51 13.04 -0.13
N GLU A 259 15.28 12.01 0.29
CA GLU A 259 16.07 11.19 -0.62
C GLU A 259 15.17 10.28 -1.49
N LYS A 260 14.15 9.66 -0.89
CA LYS A 260 13.15 8.87 -1.63
C LYS A 260 12.45 9.72 -2.68
N GLU A 261 12.03 10.93 -2.31
CA GLU A 261 11.38 11.86 -3.24
C GLU A 261 12.30 12.31 -4.38
N ALA A 262 13.58 12.58 -4.08
CA ALA A 262 14.56 12.89 -5.11
C ALA A 262 14.74 11.73 -6.10
N ILE A 263 14.77 10.49 -5.60
CA ILE A 263 14.84 9.28 -6.44
C ILE A 263 13.62 9.20 -7.35
N ILE A 264 12.40 9.39 -6.81
CA ILE A 264 11.15 9.35 -7.59
C ILE A 264 11.18 10.44 -8.68
N LYS A 265 11.49 11.69 -8.32
CA LYS A 265 11.53 12.82 -9.25
C LYS A 265 12.54 12.60 -10.38
N ASN A 266 13.73 12.09 -10.05
CA ASN A 266 14.80 11.87 -11.03
C ASN A 266 14.52 10.68 -11.97
N ASN A 267 13.78 9.68 -11.51
CA ASN A 267 13.44 8.50 -12.32
C ASN A 267 12.11 8.61 -13.05
N THR A 268 11.33 9.66 -12.79
CA THR A 268 10.08 9.92 -13.52
C THR A 268 10.35 10.82 -14.71
N LYS A 269 10.10 10.31 -15.92
CA LYS A 269 10.30 11.07 -17.16
C LYS A 269 9.19 12.09 -17.34
N ALA A 270 9.56 13.35 -17.54
CA ALA A 270 8.67 14.41 -17.94
C ALA A 270 8.73 14.64 -19.46
N PHE A 271 7.72 15.30 -19.99
CA PHE A 271 7.65 15.67 -21.42
C PHE A 271 8.70 16.75 -21.78
N LYS A 272 8.93 17.72 -20.86
CA LYS A 272 9.95 18.79 -20.98
C LYS A 272 10.64 18.93 -19.63
#